data_4df4901fc205220493a23f44c212b240
#
_entry.id   4df4901fc205220493a23f44c212b240
#
_cell.length_a   1.000
_cell.length_b   1.000
_cell.length_c   1.000
_cell.angle_alpha   90.00
_cell.angle_beta   90.00
_cell.angle_gamma   90.00
#
_symmetry.space_group_name_H-M   'P 1'
#
loop_
_entity.id
_entity.type
_entity.pdbx_description
1 polymer ?
#
loop_
_entity_poly.entity_id
_entity_poly.type
_entity_poly.pdbx_seq_one_letter_code
_entity_poly.pdbx_strand_id
1 'polypeptide(L)'
;YNTSGRNDKFYEETSGYFNQPLNISKRYNFVNPKTGISFAKDGHHAYASIAYANREPERNNFTDNGAYPAPTPERLMDIELGYNYHANNWYAGVNLYYMDYTNQFVQTGAQSDIGENLTTNIKDSYRMGAEIEVGWSPLSFLTLEGNAALSRNRIKDFDEMASVDWESSFRKIHYSS
;
A
#
# COMPACT_ATOMS: atom_id res chain seq x y z
N TYR A 1 8.50 -19.09 -1.91
CA TYR A 1 7.15 -19.34 -2.41
C TYR A 1 7.20 -20.38 -3.52
N ASN A 2 6.43 -21.42 -3.41
CA ASN A 2 6.36 -22.48 -4.39
C ASN A 2 4.89 -22.82 -4.66
N THR A 3 4.46 -22.75 -5.89
CA THR A 3 3.12 -23.14 -6.29
C THR A 3 3.17 -23.96 -7.59
N SER A 4 2.41 -25.04 -7.62
CA SER A 4 2.18 -25.84 -8.81
C SER A 4 0.70 -26.10 -8.96
N GLY A 5 0.21 -26.10 -10.16
CA GLY A 5 -1.21 -26.32 -10.45
C GLY A 5 -1.53 -26.12 -11.91
N ARG A 6 -2.82 -26.12 -12.22
CA ARG A 6 -3.33 -25.73 -13.52
C ARG A 6 -4.02 -24.39 -13.41
N ASN A 7 -3.81 -23.56 -14.40
CA ASN A 7 -4.56 -22.32 -14.59
C ASN A 7 -5.44 -22.52 -15.84
N ASP A 8 -6.73 -22.68 -15.63
CA ASP A 8 -7.69 -22.86 -16.71
C ASP A 8 -8.14 -21.47 -17.16
N LYS A 9 -7.74 -21.06 -18.35
CA LYS A 9 -8.19 -19.81 -18.98
C LYS A 9 -9.19 -20.11 -20.08
N PHE A 10 -10.32 -19.44 -20.05
CA PHE A 10 -11.30 -19.47 -21.12
C PHE A 10 -11.03 -18.32 -22.11
N TYR A 11 -10.88 -18.64 -23.37
CA TYR A 11 -10.76 -17.65 -24.45
C TYR A 11 -11.99 -17.77 -25.37
N GLU A 12 -12.76 -16.72 -25.47
CA GLU A 12 -14.02 -16.65 -26.22
C GLU A 12 -13.84 -16.90 -27.73
N GLU A 13 -12.69 -16.60 -28.31
CA GLU A 13 -12.43 -16.75 -29.76
C GLU A 13 -12.19 -18.19 -30.24
N THR A 14 -11.97 -19.15 -29.35
CA THR A 14 -11.60 -20.53 -29.75
C THR A 14 -12.48 -21.60 -29.12
N SER A 15 -13.62 -21.29 -28.54
CA SER A 15 -14.57 -22.25 -27.94
C SER A 15 -13.93 -23.45 -27.23
N GLY A 16 -12.90 -23.20 -26.42
CA GLY A 16 -12.20 -24.25 -25.68
C GLY A 16 -11.56 -23.75 -24.39
N TYR A 17 -11.46 -24.65 -23.41
CA TYR A 17 -10.68 -24.42 -22.20
C TYR A 17 -9.20 -24.73 -22.47
N PHE A 18 -8.33 -23.76 -22.26
CA PHE A 18 -6.89 -23.99 -22.30
C PHE A 18 -6.33 -24.19 -20.89
N ASN A 19 -5.93 -25.42 -20.62
CA ASN A 19 -5.20 -25.75 -19.40
C ASN A 19 -3.72 -25.35 -19.55
N GLN A 20 -3.29 -24.29 -18.91
CA GLN A 20 -1.88 -23.95 -18.81
C GLN A 20 -1.26 -24.60 -17.58
N PRO A 21 -0.18 -25.40 -17.71
CA PRO A 21 0.52 -25.90 -16.55
C PRO A 21 1.13 -24.73 -15.76
N LEU A 22 0.69 -24.54 -14.53
CA LEU A 22 1.26 -23.56 -13.63
C LEU A 22 2.44 -24.23 -12.91
N ASN A 23 3.65 -23.97 -13.36
CA ASN A 23 4.88 -24.43 -12.72
C ASN A 23 5.73 -23.24 -12.30
N ILE A 24 5.35 -22.61 -11.19
CA ILE A 24 6.03 -21.45 -10.63
C ILE A 24 6.69 -21.85 -9.32
N SER A 25 8.01 -21.79 -9.27
CA SER A 25 8.80 -21.93 -8.05
C SER A 25 9.62 -20.68 -7.83
N LYS A 26 9.31 -19.93 -6.79
CA LYS A 26 10.01 -18.71 -6.39
C LYS A 26 10.40 -18.80 -4.93
N ARG A 27 11.63 -18.41 -4.62
CA ARG A 27 12.12 -18.29 -3.25
C ARG A 27 12.54 -16.84 -3.02
N TYR A 28 12.02 -16.25 -1.98
CA TYR A 28 12.35 -14.90 -1.57
C TYR A 28 13.03 -14.95 -0.20
N ASN A 29 14.09 -14.14 -0.05
CA ASN A 29 14.75 -13.94 1.23
C ASN A 29 14.84 -12.43 1.43
N PHE A 30 14.23 -11.93 2.49
CA PHE A 30 14.20 -10.52 2.80
C PHE A 30 14.83 -10.25 4.16
N VAL A 31 15.44 -9.08 4.26
CA VAL A 31 15.82 -8.48 5.53
C VAL A 31 15.00 -7.22 5.67
N ASN A 32 14.25 -7.11 6.76
CA ASN A 32 13.36 -5.99 7.07
C ASN A 32 13.88 -5.24 8.30
N PRO A 33 14.95 -4.42 8.16
CA PRO A 33 15.52 -3.68 9.27
C PRO A 33 14.60 -2.54 9.69
N LYS A 34 14.54 -2.30 11.01
CA LYS A 34 13.93 -1.12 11.61
C LYS A 34 14.85 -0.59 12.69
N THR A 35 15.03 0.73 12.72
CA THR A 35 15.77 1.41 13.78
C THR A 35 15.12 2.74 14.11
N GLY A 36 15.37 3.26 15.30
CA GLY A 36 14.84 4.53 15.73
C GLY A 36 15.52 5.03 16.99
N ILE A 37 15.27 6.28 17.28
CA ILE A 37 15.71 6.96 18.49
C ILE A 37 14.50 7.66 19.11
N SER A 38 14.44 7.67 20.43
CA SER A 38 13.44 8.43 21.17
C SER A 38 14.08 9.20 22.32
N PHE A 39 13.46 10.33 22.64
CA PHE A 39 13.82 11.19 23.75
C PHE A 39 12.54 11.50 24.54
N ALA A 40 12.63 11.37 25.88
CA ALA A 40 11.52 11.70 26.76
C ALA A 40 12.04 12.44 28.00
N LYS A 41 11.51 13.63 28.26
CA LYS A 41 11.86 14.45 29.43
C LYS A 41 10.79 15.51 29.69
N ASP A 42 10.39 15.66 30.95
CA ASP A 42 9.53 16.77 31.44
C ASP A 42 8.25 16.98 30.59
N GLY A 43 7.55 15.87 30.27
CA GLY A 43 6.35 15.91 29.44
C GLY A 43 6.63 15.95 27.92
N HIS A 44 7.84 16.16 27.51
CA HIS A 44 8.26 16.12 26.09
C HIS A 44 8.60 14.69 25.68
N HIS A 45 8.11 14.26 24.53
CA HIS A 45 8.49 13.01 23.89
C HIS A 45 8.70 13.25 22.41
N ALA A 46 9.89 12.97 21.93
CA ALA A 46 10.24 13.05 20.50
C ALA A 46 10.80 11.72 20.03
N TYR A 47 10.50 11.33 18.79
CA TYR A 47 11.07 10.14 18.19
C TYR A 47 11.33 10.33 16.70
N ALA A 48 12.27 9.54 16.20
CA ALA A 48 12.53 9.37 14.78
C ALA A 48 12.76 7.90 14.50
N SER A 49 12.18 7.36 13.44
CA SER A 49 12.40 5.99 13.02
C SER A 49 12.54 5.87 11.50
N ILE A 50 13.27 4.84 11.08
CA ILE A 50 13.34 4.38 9.70
C ILE A 50 13.18 2.88 9.66
N ALA A 51 12.37 2.39 8.72
CA ALA A 51 12.12 0.99 8.49
C ALA A 51 12.19 0.66 7.00
N TYR A 52 12.67 -0.55 6.70
CA TYR A 52 12.55 -1.15 5.37
C TYR A 52 11.73 -2.42 5.50
N ALA A 53 10.75 -2.57 4.63
CA ALA A 53 9.91 -3.75 4.54
C ALA A 53 9.86 -4.28 3.11
N ASN A 54 9.81 -5.59 2.98
CA ASN A 54 9.62 -6.25 1.70
C ASN A 54 8.43 -7.20 1.81
N ARG A 55 7.64 -7.28 0.75
CA ARG A 55 6.50 -8.20 0.64
C ARG A 55 6.64 -9.02 -0.63
N GLU A 56 6.55 -10.34 -0.51
CA GLU A 56 6.50 -11.23 -1.66
C GLU A 56 5.13 -11.15 -2.35
N PRO A 57 5.08 -11.41 -3.67
CA PRO A 57 3.82 -11.58 -4.38
C PRO A 57 3.01 -12.74 -3.81
N GLU A 58 1.72 -12.58 -3.70
CA GLU A 58 0.79 -13.65 -3.32
C GLU A 58 0.54 -14.59 -4.49
N ARG A 59 -0.06 -15.76 -4.21
CA ARG A 59 -0.34 -16.76 -5.23
C ARG A 59 -1.23 -16.20 -6.34
N ASN A 60 -2.28 -15.48 -5.99
CA ASN A 60 -3.22 -14.88 -6.93
C ASN A 60 -2.57 -13.86 -7.86
N ASN A 61 -1.52 -13.14 -7.40
CA ASN A 61 -0.76 -12.26 -8.27
C ASN A 61 -0.07 -13.00 -9.45
N PHE A 62 0.17 -14.30 -9.32
CA PHE A 62 0.74 -15.14 -10.38
C PHE A 62 -0.34 -15.85 -11.21
N THR A 63 -1.42 -16.32 -10.56
CA THR A 63 -2.45 -17.11 -11.23
C THR A 63 -3.43 -16.25 -12.02
N ASP A 64 -3.77 -15.08 -11.48
CA ASP A 64 -4.78 -14.19 -12.02
C ASP A 64 -4.16 -12.94 -12.67
N ASN A 65 -2.93 -13.08 -13.16
CA ASN A 65 -2.14 -11.96 -13.67
C ASN A 65 -2.65 -11.36 -15.00
N GLY A 66 -3.50 -12.11 -15.72
CA GLY A 66 -3.99 -11.66 -17.02
C GLY A 66 -2.85 -11.39 -18.02
N ALA A 67 -2.88 -10.21 -18.65
CA ALA A 67 -1.86 -9.72 -19.58
C ALA A 67 -0.76 -8.88 -18.91
N TYR A 68 -0.79 -8.73 -17.58
CA TYR A 68 0.17 -7.92 -16.86
C TYR A 68 1.53 -8.63 -16.71
N PRO A 69 2.63 -7.87 -16.51
CA PRO A 69 3.94 -8.45 -16.28
C PRO A 69 3.98 -9.37 -15.05
N ALA A 70 4.90 -10.31 -15.05
CA ALA A 70 5.10 -11.20 -13.90
C ALA A 70 5.33 -10.40 -12.61
N PRO A 71 4.66 -10.75 -11.51
CA PRO A 71 4.73 -9.99 -10.27
C PRO A 71 6.13 -10.02 -9.66
N THR A 72 6.54 -8.89 -9.12
CA THR A 72 7.81 -8.69 -8.41
C THR A 72 7.56 -8.30 -6.96
N PRO A 73 8.51 -8.58 -6.04
CA PRO A 73 8.36 -8.16 -4.66
C PRO A 73 8.21 -6.65 -4.49
N GLU A 74 7.30 -6.26 -3.62
CA GLU A 74 7.13 -4.87 -3.19
C GLU A 74 8.16 -4.52 -2.12
N ARG A 75 8.66 -3.29 -2.14
CA ARG A 75 9.54 -2.71 -1.12
C ARG A 75 8.96 -1.43 -0.60
N LEU A 76 9.13 -1.21 0.68
CA LEU A 76 8.74 0.01 1.38
C LEU A 76 9.93 0.51 2.19
N MET A 77 10.25 1.79 2.03
CA MET A 77 11.02 2.57 3.00
C MET A 77 10.05 3.49 3.73
N ASP A 78 10.07 3.44 5.05
CA ASP A 78 9.20 4.23 5.92
C ASP A 78 10.04 5.06 6.89
N ILE A 79 9.79 6.36 6.91
CA ILE A 79 10.44 7.32 7.81
C ILE A 79 9.33 8.01 8.61
N GLU A 80 9.48 8.00 9.93
CA GLU A 80 8.56 8.65 10.84
C GLU A 80 9.29 9.59 11.78
N LEU A 81 8.69 10.75 12.03
CA LEU A 81 9.12 11.74 13.00
C LEU A 81 7.94 12.14 13.85
N GLY A 82 8.05 11.98 15.15
CA GLY A 82 6.97 12.33 16.05
C GLY A 82 7.44 13.21 17.21
N TYR A 83 6.54 14.08 17.65
CA TYR A 83 6.74 14.87 18.83
C TYR A 83 5.43 15.02 19.58
N ASN A 84 5.46 14.72 20.87
CA ASN A 84 4.31 14.85 21.77
C ASN A 84 4.71 15.65 23.00
N TYR A 85 3.81 16.47 23.47
CA TYR A 85 3.94 17.18 24.73
C TYR A 85 2.72 16.95 25.61
N HIS A 86 2.97 16.56 26.83
CA HIS A 86 1.93 16.34 27.86
C HIS A 86 2.15 17.30 29.01
N ALA A 87 1.16 18.14 29.29
CA ALA A 87 1.05 18.94 30.48
C ALA A 87 -0.02 18.36 31.44
N ASN A 88 -0.23 18.99 32.59
CA ASN A 88 -1.18 18.47 33.59
C ASN A 88 -2.61 18.35 33.05
N ASN A 89 -3.03 19.27 32.18
CA ASN A 89 -4.41 19.36 31.73
C ASN A 89 -4.56 19.49 30.21
N TRP A 90 -3.49 19.35 29.46
CA TRP A 90 -3.55 19.31 27.99
C TRP A 90 -2.38 18.52 27.42
N TYR A 91 -2.59 17.98 26.22
CA TYR A 91 -1.52 17.39 25.39
C TYR A 91 -1.65 17.85 23.95
N ALA A 92 -0.56 17.85 23.26
CA ALA A 92 -0.52 18.03 21.80
C ALA A 92 0.56 17.13 21.20
N GLY A 93 0.27 16.58 20.03
CA GLY A 93 1.16 15.72 19.29
C GLY A 93 1.16 16.04 17.80
N VAL A 94 2.31 15.80 17.17
CA VAL A 94 2.45 15.80 15.72
C VAL A 94 3.26 14.58 15.30
N ASN A 95 2.79 13.90 14.26
CA ASN A 95 3.50 12.83 13.58
C ASN A 95 3.65 13.17 12.10
N LEU A 96 4.87 13.10 11.59
CA LEU A 96 5.20 13.26 10.18
C LEU A 96 5.67 11.91 9.66
N TYR A 97 5.18 11.52 8.49
CA TYR A 97 5.60 10.28 7.85
C TYR A 97 5.92 10.47 6.37
N TYR A 98 6.86 9.69 5.89
CA TYR A 98 7.20 9.56 4.48
C TYR A 98 7.45 8.09 4.15
N MET A 99 6.62 7.55 3.25
CA MET A 99 6.66 6.18 2.77
C MET A 99 7.01 6.17 1.29
N ASP A 100 8.11 5.53 0.93
CA ASP A 100 8.55 5.35 -0.46
C ASP A 100 8.40 3.89 -0.86
N TYR A 101 7.60 3.66 -1.91
CA TYR A 101 7.28 2.32 -2.40
C TYR A 101 7.98 2.07 -3.74
N THR A 102 8.63 0.92 -3.84
CA THR A 102 9.12 0.36 -5.10
C THR A 102 8.36 -0.90 -5.42
N ASN A 103 7.86 -1.02 -6.65
CA ASN A 103 7.04 -2.14 -7.11
C ASN A 103 5.78 -2.38 -6.25
N GLN A 104 5.11 -1.32 -5.83
CA GLN A 104 3.87 -1.42 -5.05
C GLN A 104 2.81 -2.21 -5.82
N PHE A 105 2.12 -3.14 -5.14
CA PHE A 105 0.94 -3.79 -5.69
C PHE A 105 -0.27 -2.86 -5.62
N VAL A 106 -0.88 -2.60 -6.77
CA VAL A 106 -2.11 -1.81 -6.90
C VAL A 106 -3.15 -2.56 -7.70
N GLN A 107 -4.42 -2.30 -7.42
CA GLN A 107 -5.52 -2.80 -8.23
C GLN A 107 -5.56 -2.06 -9.58
N THR A 108 -5.75 -2.80 -10.66
CA THR A 108 -5.76 -2.25 -12.02
C THR A 108 -7.13 -1.74 -12.47
N GLY A 109 -8.18 -1.97 -11.66
CA GLY A 109 -9.58 -1.75 -12.04
C GLY A 109 -10.15 -2.86 -12.93
N ALA A 110 -9.33 -3.74 -13.48
CA ALA A 110 -9.79 -4.91 -14.21
C ALA A 110 -10.09 -6.07 -13.27
N GLN A 111 -10.99 -6.95 -13.71
CA GLN A 111 -11.38 -8.16 -12.97
C GLN A 111 -10.94 -9.40 -13.72
N SER A 112 -10.67 -10.48 -12.99
CA SER A 112 -10.45 -11.80 -13.54
C SER A 112 -11.78 -12.43 -13.98
N ASP A 113 -11.72 -13.55 -14.71
CA ASP A 113 -12.89 -14.30 -15.16
C ASP A 113 -13.82 -14.77 -14.01
N ILE A 114 -13.29 -14.81 -12.78
CA ILE A 114 -14.05 -15.15 -11.57
C ILE A 114 -14.44 -13.94 -10.72
N GLY A 115 -14.24 -12.71 -11.25
CA GLY A 115 -14.63 -11.46 -10.59
C GLY A 115 -13.64 -10.94 -9.54
N GLU A 116 -12.43 -11.50 -9.41
CA GLU A 116 -11.40 -10.98 -8.52
C GLU A 116 -10.69 -9.78 -9.15
N ASN A 117 -10.35 -8.78 -8.34
CA ASN A 117 -9.62 -7.61 -8.82
C ASN A 117 -8.19 -7.97 -9.18
N LEU A 118 -7.80 -7.69 -10.41
CA LEU A 118 -6.43 -7.87 -10.88
C LEU A 118 -5.51 -6.81 -10.26
N THR A 119 -4.30 -7.24 -9.93
CA THR A 119 -3.27 -6.37 -9.37
C THR A 119 -2.02 -6.39 -10.24
N THR A 120 -1.32 -5.27 -10.28
CA THR A 120 -0.03 -5.14 -10.95
C THR A 120 0.95 -4.39 -10.07
N ASN A 121 2.25 -4.53 -10.35
CA ASN A 121 3.25 -3.70 -9.71
C ASN A 121 3.36 -2.35 -10.43
N ILE A 122 3.41 -1.27 -9.65
CA ILE A 122 3.83 0.05 -10.11
C ILE A 122 5.24 0.33 -9.61
N LYS A 123 6.09 0.92 -10.48
CA LYS A 123 7.51 1.08 -10.16
C LYS A 123 7.75 1.93 -8.93
N ASP A 124 7.16 3.13 -8.92
CA ASP A 124 7.45 4.14 -7.92
C ASP A 124 6.15 4.81 -7.46
N SER A 125 5.96 4.85 -6.16
CA SER A 125 4.92 5.64 -5.51
C SER A 125 5.38 6.11 -4.16
N TYR A 126 4.75 7.17 -3.64
CA TYR A 126 5.04 7.62 -2.29
C TYR A 126 3.78 8.11 -1.58
N ARG A 127 3.83 8.04 -0.26
CA ARG A 127 2.86 8.63 0.64
C ARG A 127 3.60 9.48 1.66
N MET A 128 3.08 10.67 1.91
CA MET A 128 3.61 11.54 2.97
C MET A 128 2.46 12.25 3.65
N GLY A 129 2.66 12.58 4.91
CA GLY A 129 1.62 13.28 5.63
C GLY A 129 2.06 13.77 6.99
N ALA A 130 1.15 14.52 7.60
CA ALA A 130 1.23 15.01 8.96
C ALA A 130 -0.08 14.69 9.67
N GLU A 131 0.03 14.17 10.88
CA GLU A 131 -1.06 13.92 11.80
C GLU A 131 -0.86 14.79 13.03
N ILE A 132 -1.91 15.46 13.45
CA ILE A 132 -1.90 16.33 14.63
C ILE A 132 -2.99 15.86 15.57
N GLU A 133 -2.67 15.77 16.85
CA GLU A 133 -3.63 15.48 17.90
C GLU A 133 -3.51 16.49 19.04
N VAL A 134 -4.63 16.83 19.64
CA VAL A 134 -4.70 17.71 20.79
C VAL A 134 -5.77 17.23 21.76
N GLY A 135 -5.51 17.36 23.04
CA GLY A 135 -6.49 17.11 24.08
C GLY A 135 -6.36 18.14 25.19
N TRP A 136 -7.49 18.53 25.75
CA TRP A 136 -7.58 19.51 26.81
C TRP A 136 -8.65 19.15 27.82
N SER A 137 -8.27 19.11 29.09
CA SER A 137 -9.15 18.81 30.21
C SER A 137 -9.33 20.07 31.08
N PRO A 138 -10.22 21.00 30.67
CA PRO A 138 -10.43 22.25 31.41
C PRO A 138 -11.02 22.02 32.83
N LEU A 139 -11.73 20.92 33.00
CA LEU A 139 -12.39 20.56 34.26
C LEU A 139 -12.14 19.06 34.50
N SER A 140 -12.17 18.64 35.76
CA SER A 140 -11.94 17.22 36.14
C SER A 140 -12.93 16.22 35.55
N PHE A 141 -14.08 16.69 35.09
CA PHE A 141 -15.14 15.88 34.47
C PHE A 141 -15.31 16.13 32.98
N LEU A 142 -14.50 16.99 32.38
CA LEU A 142 -14.61 17.34 30.94
C LEU A 142 -13.26 17.24 30.24
N THR A 143 -13.19 16.43 29.20
CA THR A 143 -12.06 16.37 28.28
C THR A 143 -12.55 16.64 26.86
N LEU A 144 -11.84 17.49 26.15
CA LEU A 144 -12.05 17.81 24.74
C LEU A 144 -10.85 17.30 23.95
N GLU A 145 -11.12 16.56 22.89
CA GLU A 145 -10.08 15.98 22.03
C GLU A 145 -10.36 16.31 20.56
N GLY A 146 -9.30 16.49 19.80
CA GLY A 146 -9.38 16.72 18.37
C GLY A 146 -8.15 16.19 17.67
N ASN A 147 -8.33 15.73 16.43
CA ASN A 147 -7.25 15.32 15.54
C ASN A 147 -7.49 15.84 14.13
N ALA A 148 -6.40 15.98 13.39
CA ALA A 148 -6.40 16.31 11.97
C ALA A 148 -5.28 15.56 11.26
N ALA A 149 -5.55 15.07 10.04
CA ALA A 149 -4.57 14.43 9.20
C ALA A 149 -4.54 15.10 7.83
N LEU A 150 -3.34 15.40 7.35
CA LEU A 150 -3.07 15.88 6.00
C LEU A 150 -2.18 14.88 5.30
N SER A 151 -2.57 14.41 4.14
CA SER A 151 -1.78 13.44 3.39
C SER A 151 -1.70 13.78 1.91
N ARG A 152 -0.60 13.35 1.30
CA ARG A 152 -0.39 13.39 -0.15
C ARG A 152 0.13 12.04 -0.59
N ASN A 153 -0.60 11.41 -1.51
CA ASN A 153 -0.24 10.15 -2.13
C ASN A 153 -0.03 10.37 -3.62
N ARG A 154 1.04 9.85 -4.17
CA ARG A 154 1.31 9.92 -5.61
C ARG A 154 1.82 8.58 -6.13
N ILE A 155 1.32 8.22 -7.29
CA ILE A 155 1.76 7.12 -8.12
C ILE A 155 2.33 7.74 -9.39
N LYS A 156 3.49 7.24 -9.83
CA LYS A 156 4.10 7.64 -11.10
C LYS A 156 3.74 6.63 -12.18
N ASP A 157 3.32 7.12 -13.34
CA ASP A 157 3.08 6.34 -14.56
C ASP A 157 2.19 5.10 -14.36
N PHE A 158 0.94 5.33 -13.97
CA PHE A 158 -0.05 4.27 -13.76
C PHE A 158 -1.16 4.30 -14.80
N ASP A 159 -1.48 3.11 -15.32
CA ASP A 159 -2.61 2.87 -16.21
C ASP A 159 -3.75 2.16 -15.45
N GLU A 160 -4.90 2.77 -15.38
CA GLU A 160 -6.10 2.20 -14.78
C GLU A 160 -7.13 1.85 -15.86
N MET A 161 -7.76 0.70 -15.71
CA MET A 161 -8.91 0.31 -16.52
C MET A 161 -10.19 0.77 -15.83
N ALA A 162 -10.78 1.85 -16.31
CA ALA A 162 -12.04 2.37 -15.78
C ALA A 162 -13.21 1.98 -16.69
N SER A 163 -14.31 1.52 -16.09
CA SER A 163 -15.59 1.35 -16.78
C SER A 163 -16.14 2.72 -17.14
N VAL A 164 -16.38 2.95 -18.43
CA VAL A 164 -16.80 4.28 -18.94
C VAL A 164 -18.28 4.34 -19.24
N ASP A 165 -18.94 3.19 -19.43
CA ASP A 165 -20.36 3.14 -19.80
C ASP A 165 -21.06 1.88 -19.29
N TRP A 166 -22.41 1.95 -19.22
CA TRP A 166 -23.33 0.88 -18.86
C TRP A 166 -23.22 -0.36 -19.77
N GLU A 167 -22.65 -0.22 -20.96
CA GLU A 167 -22.46 -1.27 -21.97
C GLU A 167 -21.04 -1.85 -21.98
N SER A 168 -20.43 -2.09 -20.81
CA SER A 168 -19.17 -2.88 -20.65
C SER A 168 -17.97 -2.43 -21.50
N SER A 169 -17.85 -1.16 -21.86
CA SER A 169 -16.61 -0.64 -22.44
C SER A 169 -15.65 -0.17 -21.35
N PHE A 170 -14.44 -0.72 -21.36
CA PHE A 170 -13.36 -0.28 -20.46
C PHE A 170 -12.46 0.73 -21.20
N ARG A 171 -12.14 1.82 -20.54
CA ARG A 171 -11.18 2.81 -21.01
C ARG A 171 -9.92 2.77 -20.15
N LYS A 172 -8.78 2.69 -20.82
CA LYS A 172 -7.48 2.85 -20.17
C LYS A 172 -7.22 4.33 -19.89
N ILE A 173 -6.99 4.67 -18.62
CA ILE A 173 -6.63 6.02 -18.17
C ILE A 173 -5.17 5.98 -17.76
N HIS A 174 -4.34 6.84 -18.37
CA HIS A 174 -2.94 6.99 -18.05
C HIS A 174 -2.74 8.18 -17.10
N TYR A 175 -2.13 7.94 -15.95
CA TYR A 175 -1.75 8.97 -14.99
C TYR A 175 -0.25 9.21 -15.12
N SER A 176 0.14 10.38 -15.65
CA SER A 176 1.52 10.85 -15.62
C SER A 176 1.72 11.81 -14.45
N SER A 177 2.87 11.75 -13.79
CA SER A 177 3.24 12.66 -12.69
C SER A 177 3.81 13.98 -13.21
#